data_3c82ae980d2304143e5a2f9fae76a775
#
_entry.id   3c82ae980d2304143e5a2f9fae76a775
#
_cell.length_a   1.000
_cell.length_b   1.000
_cell.length_c   1.000
_cell.angle_alpha   90.00
_cell.angle_beta   90.00
_cell.angle_gamma   90.00
#
_symmetry.space_group_name_H-M   'P 1'
#
loop_
_entity.id
_entity.type
_entity.pdbx_description
1 polymer ?
#
loop_
_entity_poly.entity_id
_entity_poly.type
_entity_poly.pdbx_seq_one_letter_code
_entity_poly.pdbx_strand_id
1 'polypeptide(L)'
;MIDRRTFLQGSAALGITLCTSGPGLAVSGRTLTHPLAIAMWDFSWLERRWPGAGYEDWDLALDDLKQRGYDAVRIDAFPHFVAADPEKEWELIPCWNQEMWGSPAINRVRVQPHLNEFIRKSAQHDILVAFSTWWRQDSSNIRMRIKTPQDLAEVWRKALDNITRSHTLDRILYVDLSNEFCIPFWTPWLAAGTKRHSAEGARWMHESIAHLKQAYPNIACTFSFTDEYETWRDQDVAMLDFLELHCWMTSFSDFYERLDYHFEEFDPKDYNKLQQRAESLYRSDPAKWQASLGRGIDQLAEWSRSSGKPLITTECWGVVNFKDWPLLNWDWVKELCEIGVRRAAGTGRWSAMATSNFCGPQFVGMWGDVDWHRRLTDVIHEAKLPSATLVSS
;
A
#
# COMPACT_ATOMS: atom_id res chain seq x y z
N MET A 1 -77.14 23.56 13.64
CA MET A 1 -76.89 22.65 12.54
C MET A 1 -75.76 23.23 11.73
N ILE A 2 -74.52 22.77 11.94
CA ILE A 2 -73.44 22.71 11.05
C ILE A 2 -72.26 22.11 11.86
N ASP A 3 -71.94 20.93 11.45
CA ASP A 3 -70.88 20.08 12.02
C ASP A 3 -69.48 20.59 11.58
N ARG A 4 -68.58 20.77 12.53
CA ARG A 4 -67.16 21.10 12.27
C ARG A 4 -66.34 19.93 12.66
N ARG A 5 -65.93 19.12 11.65
CA ARG A 5 -64.85 18.12 11.79
C ARG A 5 -63.48 18.80 11.86
N THR A 6 -62.85 18.64 12.99
CA THR A 6 -61.48 19.06 13.24
C THR A 6 -60.53 18.08 12.58
N PHE A 7 -59.69 18.58 11.65
CA PHE A 7 -58.63 17.83 11.01
C PHE A 7 -57.40 17.93 11.87
N LEU A 8 -57.00 16.85 12.53
CA LEU A 8 -55.71 16.72 13.20
C LEU A 8 -54.63 16.35 12.17
N GLN A 9 -53.78 17.30 11.84
CA GLN A 9 -52.53 17.03 11.11
C GLN A 9 -51.48 16.49 12.08
N GLY A 10 -51.18 15.20 11.99
CA GLY A 10 -50.04 14.57 12.63
C GLY A 10 -48.80 14.83 11.83
N SER A 11 -47.94 15.70 12.33
CA SER A 11 -46.57 15.85 11.78
C SER A 11 -45.71 14.68 12.26
N ALA A 12 -45.44 13.71 11.39
CA ALA A 12 -44.40 12.72 11.61
C ALA A 12 -43.06 13.37 11.38
N ALA A 13 -42.35 13.68 12.44
CA ALA A 13 -40.94 14.05 12.37
C ALA A 13 -40.13 12.82 12.02
N LEU A 14 -39.67 12.72 10.76
CA LEU A 14 -38.63 11.78 10.39
C LEU A 14 -37.34 12.22 11.09
N GLY A 15 -36.97 11.54 12.17
CA GLY A 15 -35.66 11.63 12.77
C GLY A 15 -34.63 11.04 11.83
N ILE A 16 -33.94 11.89 11.07
CA ILE A 16 -32.72 11.50 10.39
C ILE A 16 -31.66 11.34 11.48
N THR A 17 -31.42 10.09 11.88
CA THR A 17 -30.26 9.74 12.70
C THR A 17 -29.03 9.87 11.78
N LEU A 18 -28.38 11.00 11.83
CA LEU A 18 -27.04 11.16 11.29
C LEU A 18 -26.11 10.25 12.12
N CYS A 19 -25.88 9.05 11.64
CA CYS A 19 -24.74 8.27 12.09
C CYS A 19 -23.48 9.00 11.65
N THR A 20 -22.93 9.82 12.55
CA THR A 20 -21.56 10.30 12.40
C THR A 20 -20.63 9.12 12.64
N SER A 21 -20.34 8.36 11.58
CA SER A 21 -19.22 7.45 11.58
C SER A 21 -17.96 8.30 11.70
N GLY A 22 -17.23 8.19 12.83
CA GLY A 22 -15.92 8.77 12.97
C GLY A 22 -14.96 8.24 11.89
N PRO A 23 -13.80 8.87 11.67
CA PRO A 23 -12.84 8.50 10.63
C PRO A 23 -12.17 7.16 10.94
N GLY A 24 -12.87 6.07 10.65
CA GLY A 24 -12.32 4.75 10.50
C GLY A 24 -12.27 4.45 9.01
N LEU A 25 -11.28 3.69 8.55
CA LEU A 25 -11.29 3.16 7.19
C LEU A 25 -12.63 2.46 6.93
N ALA A 26 -13.50 3.12 6.21
CA ALA A 26 -14.73 2.51 5.74
C ALA A 26 -14.42 1.81 4.41
N VAL A 27 -14.22 0.51 4.45
CA VAL A 27 -14.15 -0.31 3.24
C VAL A 27 -15.56 -0.41 2.67
N SER A 28 -15.83 0.26 1.56
CA SER A 28 -17.14 0.19 0.87
C SER A 28 -18.34 0.12 1.82
N GLY A 29 -18.37 0.94 2.86
CA GLY A 29 -19.44 0.94 3.87
C GLY A 29 -19.27 -0.10 5.00
N ARG A 30 -18.18 -0.85 5.08
CA ARG A 30 -17.89 -1.76 6.20
C ARG A 30 -17.00 -1.07 7.23
N THR A 31 -17.40 -1.14 8.48
CA THR A 31 -16.54 -0.73 9.61
C THR A 31 -15.60 -1.88 9.94
N LEU A 32 -14.29 -1.60 10.03
CA LEU A 32 -13.31 -2.59 10.49
C LEU A 32 -13.57 -2.94 11.97
N THR A 33 -13.46 -4.20 12.31
CA THR A 33 -13.56 -4.70 13.69
C THR A 33 -12.19 -4.87 14.36
N HIS A 34 -11.14 -4.98 13.57
CA HIS A 34 -9.73 -5.09 13.96
C HIS A 34 -8.83 -4.55 12.84
N PRO A 35 -7.56 -4.24 13.12
CA PRO A 35 -6.59 -3.92 12.06
C PRO A 35 -6.40 -5.11 11.11
N LEU A 36 -6.17 -4.81 9.82
CA LEU A 36 -6.01 -5.83 8.79
C LEU A 36 -4.53 -6.22 8.62
N ALA A 37 -4.29 -7.51 8.44
CA ALA A 37 -3.03 -8.01 7.92
C ALA A 37 -3.05 -7.93 6.38
N ILE A 38 -2.14 -7.14 5.79
CA ILE A 38 -2.07 -6.92 4.35
C ILE A 38 -0.76 -7.43 3.77
N ALA A 39 -0.83 -8.19 2.69
CA ALA A 39 0.32 -8.60 1.90
C ALA A 39 0.51 -7.65 0.71
N MET A 40 1.73 -7.58 0.18
CA MET A 40 2.05 -6.77 -0.99
C MET A 40 2.73 -7.60 -2.09
N TRP A 41 3.53 -7.05 -2.92
CA TRP A 41 4.15 -7.39 -4.20
C TRP A 41 3.25 -7.08 -5.37
N ASP A 42 2.96 -5.82 -5.42
CA ASP A 42 1.97 -5.16 -6.23
C ASP A 42 1.92 -5.65 -7.66
N PHE A 43 3.02 -5.56 -8.40
CA PHE A 43 3.03 -5.93 -9.82
C PHE A 43 3.08 -7.45 -10.03
N SER A 44 3.62 -8.22 -9.09
CA SER A 44 3.81 -9.67 -9.25
C SER A 44 2.51 -10.42 -9.55
N TRP A 45 1.41 -9.99 -8.94
CA TRP A 45 0.11 -10.66 -9.09
C TRP A 45 -0.41 -10.72 -10.51
N LEU A 46 -0.12 -9.73 -11.34
CA LEU A 46 -0.53 -9.69 -12.74
C LEU A 46 0.60 -10.01 -13.70
N GLU A 47 1.85 -9.76 -13.32
CA GLU A 47 3.02 -9.97 -14.19
C GLU A 47 3.58 -11.39 -14.09
N ARG A 48 3.69 -11.95 -12.89
CA ARG A 48 4.40 -13.22 -12.64
C ARG A 48 3.50 -14.42 -12.82
N ARG A 49 3.03 -14.63 -14.06
CA ARG A 49 2.07 -15.66 -14.41
C ARG A 49 2.68 -16.85 -15.19
N TRP A 50 4.00 -16.96 -15.25
CA TRP A 50 4.67 -18.11 -15.87
C TRP A 50 4.78 -19.29 -14.88
N PRO A 51 4.88 -20.54 -15.37
CA PRO A 51 4.99 -21.71 -14.48
C PRO A 51 6.16 -21.60 -13.50
N GLY A 52 5.89 -21.84 -12.24
CA GLY A 52 6.88 -21.77 -11.16
C GLY A 52 7.15 -20.35 -10.63
N ALA A 53 6.42 -19.34 -11.09
CA ALA A 53 6.57 -17.97 -10.61
C ALA A 53 5.85 -17.69 -9.28
N GLY A 54 4.91 -18.57 -8.91
CA GLY A 54 4.14 -18.49 -7.66
C GLY A 54 2.82 -17.74 -7.75
N TYR A 55 2.50 -17.13 -8.90
CA TYR A 55 1.26 -16.38 -9.13
C TYR A 55 0.47 -16.86 -10.35
N GLU A 56 0.90 -17.93 -10.98
CA GLU A 56 0.23 -18.54 -12.13
C GLU A 56 -1.14 -19.12 -11.78
N ASP A 57 -1.28 -19.63 -10.55
CA ASP A 57 -2.53 -20.08 -9.95
C ASP A 57 -2.91 -19.17 -8.77
N TRP A 58 -3.87 -18.29 -9.01
CA TRP A 58 -4.31 -17.35 -7.97
C TRP A 58 -5.12 -18.02 -6.86
N ASP A 59 -5.82 -19.12 -7.11
CA ASP A 59 -6.55 -19.80 -6.05
C ASP A 59 -5.56 -20.37 -5.03
N LEU A 60 -4.47 -20.98 -5.50
CA LEU A 60 -3.41 -21.45 -4.62
C LEU A 60 -2.70 -20.31 -3.87
N ALA A 61 -2.36 -19.23 -4.57
CA ALA A 61 -1.67 -18.09 -3.95
C ALA A 61 -2.56 -17.37 -2.92
N LEU A 62 -3.87 -17.31 -3.16
CA LEU A 62 -4.83 -16.71 -2.23
C LEU A 62 -5.12 -17.62 -1.03
N ASP A 63 -5.17 -18.94 -1.23
CA ASP A 63 -5.21 -19.92 -0.14
C ASP A 63 -3.98 -19.81 0.75
N ASP A 64 -2.81 -19.64 0.16
CA ASP A 64 -1.56 -19.40 0.88
C ASP A 64 -1.59 -18.14 1.73
N LEU A 65 -2.22 -17.05 1.25
CA LEU A 65 -2.47 -15.85 2.05
C LEU A 65 -3.38 -16.14 3.25
N LYS A 66 -4.51 -16.82 3.00
CA LYS A 66 -5.46 -17.18 4.07
C LYS A 66 -4.82 -18.11 5.11
N GLN A 67 -4.03 -19.07 4.66
CA GLN A 67 -3.30 -19.96 5.56
C GLN A 67 -2.40 -19.20 6.52
N ARG A 68 -1.84 -18.06 6.08
CA ARG A 68 -0.97 -17.18 6.88
C ARG A 68 -1.72 -16.10 7.65
N GLY A 69 -3.04 -16.05 7.55
CA GLY A 69 -3.89 -15.12 8.30
C GLY A 69 -4.03 -13.72 7.67
N TYR A 70 -3.72 -13.55 6.38
CA TYR A 70 -3.90 -12.27 5.71
C TYR A 70 -5.37 -12.02 5.35
N ASP A 71 -5.77 -10.74 5.42
CA ASP A 71 -7.12 -10.24 5.10
C ASP A 71 -7.17 -9.51 3.78
N ALA A 72 -6.05 -8.97 3.35
CA ALA A 72 -5.96 -8.12 2.17
C ALA A 72 -4.64 -8.31 1.44
N VAL A 73 -4.66 -7.91 0.17
CA VAL A 73 -3.47 -7.83 -0.67
C VAL A 73 -3.41 -6.47 -1.37
N ARG A 74 -2.21 -5.89 -1.45
CA ARG A 74 -1.94 -4.70 -2.27
C ARG A 74 -1.37 -5.14 -3.61
N ILE A 75 -1.92 -4.60 -4.71
CA ILE A 75 -1.50 -4.91 -6.07
C ILE A 75 -1.35 -3.65 -6.92
N ASP A 76 -0.49 -3.71 -7.94
CA ASP A 76 -0.48 -2.69 -9.00
C ASP A 76 -1.68 -2.92 -9.93
N ALA A 77 -2.56 -1.93 -10.00
CA ALA A 77 -3.73 -1.96 -10.88
C ALA A 77 -3.39 -1.56 -12.32
N PHE A 78 -2.15 -1.10 -12.59
CA PHE A 78 -1.72 -0.60 -13.89
C PHE A 78 -2.72 0.36 -14.53
N PRO A 79 -3.20 1.39 -13.82
CA PRO A 79 -4.36 2.18 -14.25
C PRO A 79 -4.12 2.90 -15.58
N HIS A 80 -2.88 3.30 -15.87
CA HIS A 80 -2.50 3.95 -17.13
C HIS A 80 -2.63 3.03 -18.35
N PHE A 81 -2.38 1.72 -18.17
CA PHE A 81 -2.57 0.74 -19.23
C PHE A 81 -4.06 0.48 -19.48
N VAL A 82 -4.84 0.29 -18.41
CA VAL A 82 -6.30 0.14 -18.51
C VAL A 82 -6.94 1.38 -19.16
N ALA A 83 -6.51 2.58 -18.74
CA ALA A 83 -7.04 3.83 -19.29
C ALA A 83 -6.71 4.07 -20.76
N ALA A 84 -5.59 3.53 -21.23
CA ALA A 84 -5.14 3.68 -22.62
C ALA A 84 -5.76 2.66 -23.56
N ASP A 85 -5.69 1.39 -23.20
CA ASP A 85 -6.27 0.27 -23.95
C ASP A 85 -6.36 -0.95 -23.02
N PRO A 86 -7.54 -1.24 -22.45
CA PRO A 86 -7.70 -2.33 -21.51
C PRO A 86 -7.49 -3.73 -22.11
N GLU A 87 -7.61 -3.90 -23.43
CA GLU A 87 -7.50 -5.21 -24.09
C GLU A 87 -6.07 -5.52 -24.56
N LYS A 88 -5.21 -4.51 -24.57
CA LYS A 88 -3.83 -4.64 -25.07
C LYS A 88 -2.95 -5.41 -24.08
N GLU A 89 -2.06 -6.23 -24.61
CA GLU A 89 -0.91 -6.75 -23.88
C GLU A 89 0.24 -5.75 -23.96
N TRP A 90 0.76 -5.36 -22.80
CA TRP A 90 1.80 -4.34 -22.67
C TRP A 90 3.15 -5.00 -22.39
N GLU A 91 4.17 -4.58 -23.12
CA GLU A 91 5.55 -4.97 -22.87
C GLU A 91 6.18 -3.95 -21.92
N LEU A 92 6.64 -4.44 -20.76
CA LEU A 92 7.21 -3.63 -19.70
C LEU A 92 8.71 -3.50 -19.86
N ILE A 93 9.19 -2.26 -19.77
CA ILE A 93 10.62 -1.99 -19.71
C ILE A 93 11.14 -2.35 -18.30
N PRO A 94 12.34 -2.97 -18.19
CA PRO A 94 12.94 -3.27 -16.91
C PRO A 94 13.01 -2.05 -16.00
N CYS A 95 12.62 -2.21 -14.75
CA CYS A 95 12.83 -1.21 -13.73
C CYS A 95 13.99 -1.61 -12.81
N TRP A 96 14.52 -0.65 -12.07
CA TRP A 96 15.63 -0.90 -11.15
C TRP A 96 15.28 -2.00 -10.13
N ASN A 97 16.27 -2.74 -9.66
CA ASN A 97 16.12 -3.86 -8.72
C ASN A 97 15.19 -4.98 -9.18
N GLN A 98 14.86 -5.06 -10.46
CA GLN A 98 13.94 -6.06 -10.96
C GLN A 98 14.43 -7.49 -10.68
N GLU A 99 15.71 -7.75 -10.79
CA GLU A 99 16.32 -9.02 -10.42
C GLU A 99 16.22 -9.34 -8.93
N MET A 100 16.26 -8.33 -8.06
CA MET A 100 16.12 -8.51 -6.61
C MET A 100 14.71 -8.87 -6.22
N TRP A 101 13.73 -8.39 -6.98
CA TRP A 101 12.31 -8.71 -6.74
C TRP A 101 11.83 -9.93 -7.51
N GLY A 102 12.74 -10.59 -8.22
CA GLY A 102 12.46 -11.82 -8.94
C GLY A 102 11.59 -11.66 -10.18
N SER A 103 11.51 -10.45 -10.77
CA SER A 103 10.84 -10.22 -12.05
C SER A 103 11.85 -10.33 -13.21
N PRO A 104 11.46 -10.81 -14.40
CA PRO A 104 12.35 -10.88 -15.55
C PRO A 104 12.69 -9.48 -16.08
N ALA A 105 13.80 -9.38 -16.82
CA ALA A 105 14.26 -8.12 -17.39
C ALA A 105 13.23 -7.50 -18.34
N ILE A 106 12.57 -8.31 -19.16
CA ILE A 106 11.44 -7.89 -20.01
C ILE A 106 10.25 -8.77 -19.66
N ASN A 107 9.12 -8.15 -19.43
CA ASN A 107 7.88 -8.84 -19.08
C ASN A 107 6.71 -8.28 -19.87
N ARG A 108 5.60 -9.03 -19.89
CA ARG A 108 4.36 -8.61 -20.52
C ARG A 108 3.21 -8.76 -19.56
N VAL A 109 2.34 -7.77 -19.60
CA VAL A 109 1.13 -7.78 -18.77
C VAL A 109 -0.11 -7.51 -19.62
N ARG A 110 -1.11 -8.35 -19.45
CA ARG A 110 -2.45 -8.11 -19.94
C ARG A 110 -3.31 -7.79 -18.74
N VAL A 111 -3.54 -6.48 -18.51
CA VAL A 111 -4.21 -6.04 -17.28
C VAL A 111 -5.66 -6.51 -17.26
N GLN A 112 -6.41 -6.29 -18.35
CA GLN A 112 -7.77 -6.80 -18.46
C GLN A 112 -7.85 -7.97 -19.45
N PRO A 113 -8.64 -9.01 -19.16
CA PRO A 113 -9.60 -9.13 -18.05
C PRO A 113 -8.99 -9.60 -16.71
N HIS A 114 -7.67 -9.82 -16.63
CA HIS A 114 -7.01 -10.47 -15.51
C HIS A 114 -7.22 -9.72 -14.19
N LEU A 115 -7.19 -8.38 -14.18
CA LEU A 115 -7.44 -7.60 -12.96
C LEU A 115 -8.84 -7.89 -12.38
N ASN A 116 -9.86 -7.87 -13.21
CA ASN A 116 -11.23 -8.15 -12.77
C ASN A 116 -11.39 -9.62 -12.33
N GLU A 117 -10.72 -10.55 -12.99
CA GLU A 117 -10.67 -11.95 -12.60
C GLU A 117 -10.00 -12.13 -11.24
N PHE A 118 -8.86 -11.48 -11.03
CA PHE A 118 -8.13 -11.51 -9.75
C PHE A 118 -9.01 -10.98 -8.60
N ILE A 119 -9.68 -9.83 -8.78
CA ILE A 119 -10.54 -9.27 -7.74
C ILE A 119 -11.70 -10.23 -7.41
N ARG A 120 -12.29 -10.85 -8.42
CA ARG A 120 -13.35 -11.85 -8.23
C ARG A 120 -12.86 -13.08 -7.46
N LYS A 121 -11.65 -13.58 -7.78
CA LYS A 121 -11.03 -14.70 -7.05
C LYS A 121 -10.70 -14.28 -5.60
N SER A 122 -10.11 -13.12 -5.41
CA SER A 122 -9.86 -12.57 -4.06
C SER A 122 -11.15 -12.50 -3.22
N ALA A 123 -12.27 -12.11 -3.85
CA ALA A 123 -13.57 -12.11 -3.17
C ALA A 123 -14.04 -13.52 -2.78
N GLN A 124 -13.76 -14.56 -3.57
CA GLN A 124 -14.09 -15.94 -3.26
C GLN A 124 -13.29 -16.49 -2.07
N HIS A 125 -12.07 -16.02 -1.90
CA HIS A 125 -11.18 -16.34 -0.78
C HIS A 125 -11.34 -15.38 0.42
N ASP A 126 -12.31 -14.47 0.38
CA ASP A 126 -12.50 -13.41 1.39
C ASP A 126 -11.23 -12.61 1.66
N ILE A 127 -10.56 -12.22 0.59
CA ILE A 127 -9.41 -11.30 0.58
C ILE A 127 -9.86 -9.98 -0.04
N LEU A 128 -9.55 -8.88 0.64
CA LEU A 128 -9.74 -7.52 0.12
C LEU A 128 -8.57 -7.13 -0.78
N VAL A 129 -8.80 -6.22 -1.71
CA VAL A 129 -7.77 -5.75 -2.64
C VAL A 129 -7.52 -4.26 -2.44
N ALA A 130 -6.29 -3.90 -2.14
CA ALA A 130 -5.83 -2.52 -2.15
C ALA A 130 -5.10 -2.24 -3.46
N PHE A 131 -5.36 -1.09 -4.05
CA PHE A 131 -4.69 -0.67 -5.26
C PHE A 131 -3.58 0.31 -4.98
N SER A 132 -2.47 0.09 -5.69
CA SER A 132 -1.41 1.05 -5.87
C SER A 132 -0.99 1.08 -7.34
N THR A 133 0.01 1.85 -7.69
CA THR A 133 0.68 1.76 -8.98
C THR A 133 2.09 2.33 -8.91
N TRP A 134 3.01 1.59 -9.52
CA TRP A 134 4.41 1.95 -9.66
C TRP A 134 4.67 2.67 -10.98
N TRP A 135 3.62 2.96 -11.73
CA TRP A 135 3.69 3.61 -13.03
C TRP A 135 4.72 2.97 -13.97
N ARG A 136 4.66 1.63 -14.06
CA ARG A 136 5.61 0.86 -14.87
C ARG A 136 5.69 1.40 -16.29
N GLN A 137 6.91 1.50 -16.80
CA GLN A 137 7.18 2.00 -18.14
C GLN A 137 6.96 0.90 -19.18
N ASP A 138 6.25 1.22 -20.24
CA ASP A 138 6.16 0.43 -21.48
C ASP A 138 7.05 1.04 -22.58
N SER A 139 7.18 0.35 -23.70
CA SER A 139 7.99 0.80 -24.85
C SER A 139 7.58 2.16 -25.42
N SER A 140 6.33 2.57 -25.26
CA SER A 140 5.81 3.88 -25.69
C SER A 140 5.83 4.92 -24.57
N ASN A 141 6.25 4.54 -23.37
CA ASN A 141 6.27 5.39 -22.18
C ASN A 141 4.94 6.13 -21.93
N ILE A 142 3.83 5.38 -22.01
CA ILE A 142 2.48 5.94 -21.99
C ILE A 142 2.15 6.70 -20.70
N ARG A 143 2.80 6.37 -19.59
CA ARG A 143 2.67 7.10 -18.31
C ARG A 143 2.97 8.59 -18.46
N MET A 144 3.80 8.98 -19.44
CA MET A 144 4.14 10.37 -19.72
C MET A 144 2.99 11.19 -20.34
N ARG A 145 1.82 10.57 -20.59
CA ARG A 145 0.59 11.30 -20.95
C ARG A 145 -0.04 12.02 -19.77
N ILE A 146 0.31 11.64 -18.55
CA ILE A 146 -0.11 12.35 -17.32
C ILE A 146 0.65 13.67 -17.28
N LYS A 147 -0.07 14.80 -17.32
CA LYS A 147 0.49 16.16 -17.32
C LYS A 147 -0.09 17.03 -16.22
N THR A 148 -1.24 16.64 -15.69
CA THR A 148 -1.97 17.39 -14.69
C THR A 148 -2.53 16.44 -13.61
N PRO A 149 -2.86 16.95 -12.41
CA PRO A 149 -3.59 16.17 -11.41
C PRO A 149 -4.90 15.56 -11.93
N GLN A 150 -5.57 16.27 -12.85
CA GLN A 150 -6.81 15.80 -13.49
C GLN A 150 -6.54 14.60 -14.40
N ASP A 151 -5.42 14.60 -15.14
CA ASP A 151 -5.03 13.42 -15.96
C ASP A 151 -4.77 12.21 -15.05
N LEU A 152 -4.10 12.40 -13.92
CA LEU A 152 -3.85 11.34 -12.94
C LEU A 152 -5.17 10.76 -12.41
N ALA A 153 -6.09 11.63 -12.02
CA ALA A 153 -7.41 11.21 -11.53
C ALA A 153 -8.23 10.52 -12.63
N GLU A 154 -8.17 11.01 -13.86
CA GLU A 154 -8.90 10.44 -14.99
C GLU A 154 -8.39 9.03 -15.36
N VAL A 155 -7.09 8.79 -15.26
CA VAL A 155 -6.50 7.47 -15.43
C VAL A 155 -7.08 6.48 -14.40
N TRP A 156 -7.13 6.87 -13.14
CA TRP A 156 -7.73 6.05 -12.08
C TRP A 156 -9.24 5.89 -12.25
N ARG A 157 -9.94 6.96 -12.63
CA ARG A 157 -11.38 6.89 -12.90
C ARG A 157 -11.72 5.83 -13.96
N LYS A 158 -10.97 5.80 -15.06
CA LYS A 158 -11.17 4.81 -16.13
C LYS A 158 -10.88 3.36 -15.65
N ALA A 159 -9.85 3.19 -14.83
CA ALA A 159 -9.55 1.88 -14.25
C ALA A 159 -10.70 1.42 -13.34
N LEU A 160 -11.20 2.30 -12.47
CA LEU A 160 -12.31 2.01 -11.58
C LEU A 160 -13.65 1.77 -12.34
N ASP A 161 -13.91 2.53 -13.40
CA ASP A 161 -15.06 2.30 -14.29
C ASP A 161 -15.03 0.88 -14.88
N ASN A 162 -13.85 0.40 -15.24
CA ASN A 162 -13.67 -0.94 -15.80
C ASN A 162 -13.97 -2.03 -14.75
N ILE A 163 -13.57 -1.79 -13.48
CA ILE A 163 -13.84 -2.67 -12.35
C ILE A 163 -15.32 -2.63 -11.97
N THR A 164 -15.92 -1.45 -11.94
CA THR A 164 -17.35 -1.27 -11.61
C THR A 164 -18.26 -2.08 -12.54
N ARG A 165 -17.89 -2.22 -13.81
CA ARG A 165 -18.63 -3.06 -14.78
C ARG A 165 -18.63 -4.55 -14.41
N SER A 166 -17.65 -5.01 -13.63
CA SER A 166 -17.58 -6.39 -13.13
C SER A 166 -18.28 -6.59 -11.78
N HIS A 167 -18.85 -5.54 -11.19
CA HIS A 167 -19.53 -5.55 -9.91
C HIS A 167 -18.66 -5.98 -8.71
N THR A 168 -17.37 -5.66 -8.76
CA THR A 168 -16.38 -6.04 -7.72
C THR A 168 -15.79 -4.84 -6.97
N LEU A 169 -16.34 -3.64 -7.17
CA LEU A 169 -15.82 -2.42 -6.55
C LEU A 169 -15.89 -2.44 -5.02
N ASP A 170 -16.86 -3.17 -4.45
CA ASP A 170 -17.03 -3.36 -3.02
C ASP A 170 -15.90 -4.18 -2.35
N ARG A 171 -15.03 -4.76 -3.16
CA ARG A 171 -13.85 -5.50 -2.69
C ARG A 171 -12.59 -4.65 -2.63
N ILE A 172 -12.65 -3.43 -3.14
CA ILE A 172 -11.50 -2.52 -3.12
C ILE A 172 -11.41 -1.83 -1.77
N LEU A 173 -10.29 -2.05 -1.09
CA LEU A 173 -10.01 -1.47 0.23
C LEU A 173 -9.68 0.02 0.12
N TYR A 174 -8.79 0.39 -0.79
CA TYR A 174 -8.39 1.77 -1.08
C TYR A 174 -7.67 1.90 -2.42
N VAL A 175 -7.42 3.13 -2.81
CA VAL A 175 -6.57 3.50 -3.94
C VAL A 175 -5.42 4.38 -3.43
N ASP A 176 -4.19 3.88 -3.55
CA ASP A 176 -2.96 4.66 -3.50
C ASP A 176 -2.70 5.18 -4.93
N LEU A 177 -2.88 6.49 -5.16
CA LEU A 177 -2.83 7.05 -6.50
C LEU A 177 -1.44 6.97 -7.12
N SER A 178 -0.39 6.91 -6.31
CA SER A 178 0.98 6.70 -6.77
C SER A 178 1.84 6.15 -5.65
N ASN A 179 2.46 5.00 -5.91
CA ASN A 179 3.47 4.46 -5.00
C ASN A 179 4.61 5.45 -4.78
N GLU A 180 4.96 5.68 -3.52
CA GLU A 180 6.11 6.50 -3.12
C GLU A 180 6.18 7.87 -3.80
N PHE A 181 5.06 8.58 -3.75
CA PHE A 181 4.95 9.94 -4.29
C PHE A 181 5.84 10.91 -3.46
N CYS A 182 6.69 11.75 -4.00
CA CYS A 182 7.02 12.20 -5.36
C CYS A 182 8.37 11.63 -5.88
N ILE A 183 8.69 10.39 -5.71
CA ILE A 183 9.97 9.86 -6.21
C ILE A 183 10.00 10.03 -7.74
N PRO A 184 11.03 10.71 -8.31
CA PRO A 184 11.06 11.02 -9.75
C PRO A 184 11.02 9.76 -10.65
N PHE A 185 11.49 8.65 -10.16
CA PHE A 185 11.48 7.39 -10.90
C PHE A 185 10.04 6.87 -11.13
N TRP A 186 9.17 7.02 -10.13
CA TRP A 186 7.76 6.60 -10.20
C TRP A 186 6.87 7.69 -10.79
N THR A 187 7.23 8.96 -10.61
CA THR A 187 6.45 10.12 -11.07
C THR A 187 7.23 11.01 -12.03
N PRO A 188 7.74 10.48 -13.17
CA PRO A 188 8.66 11.20 -14.05
C PRO A 188 8.03 12.40 -14.78
N TRP A 189 6.72 12.59 -14.67
CA TRP A 189 6.01 13.75 -15.21
C TRP A 189 6.01 14.96 -14.27
N LEU A 190 6.40 14.78 -13.01
CA LEU A 190 6.56 15.92 -12.10
C LEU A 190 7.79 16.74 -12.43
N ALA A 191 7.75 18.02 -12.12
CA ALA A 191 8.92 18.88 -12.23
C ALA A 191 10.07 18.33 -11.33
N ALA A 192 11.28 18.38 -11.83
CA ALA A 192 12.45 17.92 -11.07
C ALA A 192 12.54 18.65 -9.72
N GLY A 193 12.74 17.89 -8.64
CA GLY A 193 12.84 18.44 -7.29
C GLY A 193 11.50 18.74 -6.62
N THR A 194 10.36 18.37 -7.22
CA THR A 194 9.07 18.45 -6.53
C THR A 194 9.13 17.64 -5.23
N LYS A 195 8.70 18.26 -4.14
CA LYS A 195 8.62 17.67 -2.79
C LYS A 195 7.19 17.69 -2.29
N ARG A 196 6.80 16.72 -1.43
CA ARG A 196 5.45 16.66 -0.89
C ARG A 196 5.04 17.89 -0.10
N HIS A 197 5.97 18.46 0.69
CA HIS A 197 5.74 19.69 1.44
C HIS A 197 5.76 20.96 0.58
N SER A 198 6.11 20.87 -0.72
CA SER A 198 6.02 21.98 -1.65
C SER A 198 4.58 22.25 -2.07
N ALA A 199 4.28 23.49 -2.46
CA ALA A 199 2.95 23.85 -2.97
C ALA A 199 2.55 23.02 -4.19
N GLU A 200 3.51 22.64 -5.03
CA GLU A 200 3.26 21.81 -6.22
C GLU A 200 2.93 20.37 -5.84
N GLY A 201 3.69 19.75 -4.91
CA GLY A 201 3.41 18.40 -4.43
C GLY A 201 2.05 18.32 -3.74
N ALA A 202 1.75 19.27 -2.85
CA ALA A 202 0.46 19.36 -2.17
C ALA A 202 -0.69 19.54 -3.19
N ARG A 203 -0.51 20.40 -4.21
CA ARG A 203 -1.47 20.61 -5.29
C ARG A 203 -1.79 19.31 -6.04
N TRP A 204 -0.77 18.54 -6.43
CA TRP A 204 -0.96 17.26 -7.10
C TRP A 204 -1.79 16.30 -6.27
N MET A 205 -1.45 16.12 -4.99
CA MET A 205 -2.20 15.23 -4.12
C MET A 205 -3.64 15.69 -3.94
N HIS A 206 -3.83 16.97 -3.64
CA HIS A 206 -5.14 17.54 -3.35
C HIS A 206 -6.09 17.46 -4.56
N GLU A 207 -5.65 18.00 -5.72
CA GLU A 207 -6.51 18.10 -6.91
C GLU A 207 -6.80 16.72 -7.51
N SER A 208 -5.83 15.78 -7.49
CA SER A 208 -6.06 14.42 -8.01
C SER A 208 -7.13 13.69 -7.19
N ILE A 209 -7.02 13.71 -5.85
CA ILE A 209 -8.00 13.06 -4.98
C ILE A 209 -9.37 13.75 -5.11
N ALA A 210 -9.41 15.08 -5.07
CA ALA A 210 -10.65 15.82 -5.19
C ALA A 210 -11.38 15.51 -6.52
N HIS A 211 -10.62 15.34 -7.60
CA HIS A 211 -11.18 15.01 -8.91
C HIS A 211 -11.69 13.57 -8.96
N LEU A 212 -10.93 12.62 -8.46
CA LEU A 212 -11.34 11.22 -8.40
C LEU A 212 -12.60 11.02 -7.55
N LYS A 213 -12.67 11.70 -6.40
CA LYS A 213 -13.80 11.62 -5.48
C LYS A 213 -15.10 12.22 -6.03
N GLN A 214 -15.07 13.02 -7.10
CA GLN A 214 -16.29 13.45 -7.78
C GLN A 214 -17.05 12.26 -8.40
N ALA A 215 -16.33 11.27 -8.92
CA ALA A 215 -16.92 10.06 -9.48
C ALA A 215 -17.06 8.93 -8.46
N TYR A 216 -16.11 8.84 -7.52
CA TYR A 216 -16.00 7.76 -6.54
C TYR A 216 -15.86 8.30 -5.11
N PRO A 217 -16.90 8.97 -4.55
CA PRO A 217 -16.82 9.67 -3.26
C PRO A 217 -16.53 8.74 -2.07
N ASN A 218 -16.88 7.47 -2.18
CA ASN A 218 -16.78 6.49 -1.08
C ASN A 218 -15.50 5.63 -1.14
N ILE A 219 -14.66 5.77 -2.17
CA ILE A 219 -13.38 5.08 -2.22
C ILE A 219 -12.37 5.83 -1.37
N ALA A 220 -11.73 5.11 -0.43
CA ALA A 220 -10.62 5.66 0.33
C ALA A 220 -9.41 5.90 -0.56
N CYS A 221 -8.81 7.09 -0.48
CA CYS A 221 -7.71 7.52 -1.33
C CYS A 221 -6.52 7.98 -0.50
N THR A 222 -5.34 7.65 -1.00
CA THR A 222 -4.07 8.10 -0.44
C THR A 222 -3.01 8.26 -1.54
N PHE A 223 -1.85 8.73 -1.13
CA PHE A 223 -0.55 8.55 -1.77
C PHE A 223 0.36 7.89 -0.74
N SER A 224 1.15 6.89 -1.13
CA SER A 224 2.12 6.28 -0.22
C SER A 224 3.42 7.07 -0.19
N PHE A 225 4.14 7.01 0.95
CA PHE A 225 5.35 7.79 1.21
C PHE A 225 6.46 6.88 1.75
N THR A 226 7.70 7.12 1.30
CA THR A 226 8.89 6.39 1.76
C THR A 226 9.98 7.30 2.31
N ASP A 227 9.87 8.62 2.12
CA ASP A 227 10.87 9.62 2.49
C ASP A 227 10.23 10.90 3.07
N GLU A 228 11.02 11.97 3.23
CA GLU A 228 10.58 13.27 3.76
C GLU A 228 9.89 13.18 5.14
N TYR A 229 10.27 12.19 5.97
CA TYR A 229 9.67 12.02 7.30
C TYR A 229 10.11 13.09 8.28
N GLU A 230 11.26 13.72 8.07
CA GLU A 230 11.75 14.85 8.91
C GLU A 230 10.91 16.13 8.74
N THR A 231 10.29 16.29 7.56
CA THR A 231 9.42 17.43 7.24
C THR A 231 7.93 17.16 7.41
N TRP A 232 7.56 16.08 8.09
CA TRP A 232 6.17 15.63 8.18
C TRP A 232 5.21 16.71 8.72
N ARG A 233 5.69 17.64 9.57
CA ARG A 233 4.87 18.72 10.14
C ARG A 233 4.48 19.78 9.11
N ASP A 234 5.25 19.88 8.02
CA ASP A 234 5.05 20.86 6.96
C ASP A 234 4.25 20.28 5.77
N GLN A 235 3.88 18.99 5.85
CA GLN A 235 3.13 18.33 4.80
C GLN A 235 1.63 18.46 5.03
N ASP A 236 0.91 18.97 4.03
CA ASP A 236 -0.55 18.97 4.03
C ASP A 236 -1.06 17.59 3.61
N VAL A 237 -1.68 16.89 4.54
CA VAL A 237 -2.27 15.55 4.35
C VAL A 237 -3.79 15.56 4.57
N ALA A 238 -4.41 16.73 4.61
CA ALA A 238 -5.84 16.85 4.90
C ALA A 238 -6.72 16.09 3.90
N MET A 239 -6.33 16.04 2.62
CA MET A 239 -7.04 15.36 1.54
C MET A 239 -6.94 13.83 1.61
N LEU A 240 -5.96 13.28 2.30
CA LEU A 240 -5.77 11.83 2.40
C LEU A 240 -6.80 11.24 3.38
N ASP A 241 -7.33 10.07 3.09
CA ASP A 241 -8.20 9.38 4.04
C ASP A 241 -7.40 8.71 5.17
N PHE A 242 -6.17 8.33 4.91
CA PHE A 242 -5.20 7.74 5.83
C PHE A 242 -3.77 8.01 5.33
N LEU A 243 -2.78 7.73 6.17
CA LEU A 243 -1.37 7.81 5.79
C LEU A 243 -0.86 6.40 5.49
N GLU A 244 -0.42 6.16 4.25
CA GLU A 244 0.33 4.97 3.90
C GLU A 244 1.82 5.28 3.90
N LEU A 245 2.52 4.74 4.89
CA LEU A 245 3.91 5.10 5.15
C LEU A 245 4.79 3.85 5.09
N HIS A 246 5.76 3.84 4.18
CA HIS A 246 6.75 2.79 4.08
C HIS A 246 7.78 2.96 5.19
N CYS A 247 7.85 2.01 6.09
CA CYS A 247 8.59 2.13 7.35
C CYS A 247 9.74 1.11 7.43
N TRP A 248 10.93 1.53 7.06
CA TRP A 248 12.11 0.68 7.04
C TRP A 248 13.08 1.05 8.15
N MET A 249 13.75 0.07 8.75
CA MET A 249 14.87 0.34 9.66
C MET A 249 15.95 1.19 8.97
N THR A 250 16.15 0.96 7.69
CA THR A 250 17.14 1.66 6.87
C THR A 250 16.81 3.13 6.61
N SER A 251 15.52 3.51 6.60
CA SER A 251 15.11 4.92 6.45
C SER A 251 15.38 5.76 7.70
N PHE A 252 15.60 5.14 8.87
CA PHE A 252 15.81 5.80 10.15
C PHE A 252 17.21 5.53 10.74
N SER A 253 18.16 5.08 9.91
CA SER A 253 19.50 4.70 10.35
C SER A 253 20.55 4.91 9.26
N ASP A 254 21.82 4.84 9.67
CA ASP A 254 23.01 4.85 8.80
C ASP A 254 23.38 3.44 8.28
N PHE A 255 22.41 2.52 8.22
CA PHE A 255 22.69 1.11 7.91
C PHE A 255 23.27 0.93 6.50
N TYR A 256 22.62 1.53 5.48
CA TYR A 256 23.07 1.45 4.10
C TYR A 256 24.39 2.20 3.86
N GLU A 257 24.60 3.33 4.52
CA GLU A 257 25.85 4.06 4.50
C GLU A 257 27.01 3.19 5.01
N ARG A 258 26.82 2.49 6.14
CA ARG A 258 27.83 1.57 6.70
C ARG A 258 28.11 0.36 5.83
N LEU A 259 27.18 -0.03 4.99
CA LEU A 259 27.37 -1.10 4.01
C LEU A 259 28.06 -0.60 2.75
N ASP A 260 28.23 0.72 2.58
CA ASP A 260 28.61 1.34 1.31
C ASP A 260 27.67 0.91 0.19
N TYR A 261 26.35 0.88 0.51
CA TYR A 261 25.27 0.47 -0.39
C TYR A 261 24.60 1.71 -1.00
N HIS A 262 24.66 1.79 -2.33
CA HIS A 262 24.06 2.90 -3.09
C HIS A 262 22.78 2.44 -3.76
N PHE A 263 21.68 2.89 -3.20
CA PHE A 263 20.34 2.44 -3.58
C PHE A 263 19.97 2.75 -5.04
N GLU A 264 20.56 3.79 -5.62
CA GLU A 264 20.15 4.32 -6.93
C GLU A 264 20.82 3.61 -8.11
N GLU A 265 21.76 2.71 -7.87
CA GLU A 265 22.53 2.09 -8.93
C GLU A 265 22.06 0.66 -9.20
N PHE A 266 21.87 0.34 -10.47
CA PHE A 266 21.69 -1.04 -10.96
C PHE A 266 22.99 -1.85 -10.90
N ASP A 267 23.83 -1.59 -9.95
CA ASP A 267 25.10 -2.31 -9.85
C ASP A 267 24.90 -3.59 -9.03
N PRO A 268 25.03 -4.78 -9.65
CA PRO A 268 25.02 -6.05 -8.93
C PRO A 268 26.00 -6.10 -7.76
N LYS A 269 27.09 -5.29 -7.81
CA LYS A 269 28.08 -5.24 -6.74
C LYS A 269 27.51 -4.69 -5.44
N ASP A 270 26.66 -3.67 -5.52
CA ASP A 270 26.03 -3.08 -4.33
C ASP A 270 25.04 -4.05 -3.71
N TYR A 271 24.23 -4.71 -4.54
CA TYR A 271 23.39 -5.80 -4.07
C TYR A 271 24.18 -6.93 -3.39
N ASN A 272 25.33 -7.32 -3.96
CA ASN A 272 26.21 -8.32 -3.36
C ASN A 272 26.78 -7.87 -2.00
N LYS A 273 27.10 -6.58 -1.84
CA LYS A 273 27.51 -6.02 -0.53
C LYS A 273 26.41 -6.23 0.53
N LEU A 274 25.16 -5.93 0.17
CA LEU A 274 24.01 -6.13 1.04
C LEU A 274 23.90 -7.60 1.47
N GLN A 275 23.91 -8.52 0.50
CA GLN A 275 23.79 -9.95 0.73
C GLN A 275 24.91 -10.52 1.60
N GLN A 276 26.14 -10.02 1.44
CA GLN A 276 27.32 -10.54 2.15
C GLN A 276 27.53 -9.93 3.52
N ARG A 277 27.07 -8.69 3.77
CA ARG A 277 27.47 -7.90 4.93
C ARG A 277 26.32 -7.50 5.85
N ALA A 278 25.08 -7.49 5.36
CA ALA A 278 23.97 -6.91 6.11
C ALA A 278 23.72 -7.65 7.44
N GLU A 279 23.70 -8.98 7.42
CA GLU A 279 23.52 -9.75 8.65
C GLU A 279 24.63 -9.49 9.68
N SER A 280 25.90 -9.53 9.24
CA SER A 280 27.03 -9.27 10.13
C SER A 280 26.98 -7.87 10.74
N LEU A 281 26.60 -6.87 9.94
CA LEU A 281 26.39 -5.51 10.43
C LEU A 281 25.26 -5.43 11.44
N TYR A 282 24.10 -6.05 11.14
CA TYR A 282 23.00 -6.12 12.08
C TYR A 282 23.40 -6.80 13.39
N ARG A 283 24.04 -7.98 13.31
CA ARG A 283 24.48 -8.77 14.48
C ARG A 283 25.56 -8.08 15.31
N SER A 284 26.32 -7.13 14.75
CA SER A 284 27.32 -6.37 15.49
C SER A 284 26.72 -5.44 16.56
N ASP A 285 25.51 -4.93 16.35
CA ASP A 285 24.78 -4.08 17.29
C ASP A 285 23.26 -4.12 17.03
N PRO A 286 22.60 -5.24 17.32
CA PRO A 286 21.16 -5.37 17.07
C PRO A 286 20.32 -4.28 17.77
N ALA A 287 20.72 -3.90 19.00
CA ALA A 287 20.01 -2.93 19.79
C ALA A 287 19.95 -1.54 19.11
N LYS A 288 21.04 -1.13 18.44
CA LYS A 288 21.08 0.11 17.67
C LYS A 288 20.04 0.12 16.56
N TRP A 289 19.99 -0.94 15.77
CA TRP A 289 19.12 -1.03 14.60
C TRP A 289 17.66 -1.16 14.98
N GLN A 290 17.37 -1.96 16.01
CA GLN A 290 16.04 -2.09 16.58
C GLN A 290 15.53 -0.77 17.17
N ALA A 291 16.40 -0.04 17.87
CA ALA A 291 16.06 1.29 18.38
C ALA A 291 15.81 2.30 17.26
N SER A 292 16.54 2.20 16.13
CA SER A 292 16.31 3.06 14.97
C SER A 292 14.95 2.82 14.34
N LEU A 293 14.59 1.56 14.09
CA LEU A 293 13.24 1.19 13.64
C LEU A 293 12.16 1.67 14.61
N GLY A 294 12.39 1.46 15.92
CA GLY A 294 11.45 1.90 16.95
C GLY A 294 11.20 3.41 16.93
N ARG A 295 12.26 4.23 16.79
CA ARG A 295 12.11 5.70 16.66
C ARG A 295 11.31 6.08 15.42
N GLY A 296 11.55 5.40 14.29
CA GLY A 296 10.77 5.61 13.07
C GLY A 296 9.29 5.34 13.29
N ILE A 297 8.94 4.19 13.85
CA ILE A 297 7.54 3.82 14.15
C ILE A 297 6.89 4.86 15.09
N ASP A 298 7.59 5.31 16.14
CA ASP A 298 7.06 6.30 17.06
C ASP A 298 6.82 7.66 16.38
N GLN A 299 7.71 8.07 15.49
CA GLN A 299 7.56 9.29 14.69
C GLN A 299 6.34 9.22 13.77
N LEU A 300 6.13 8.08 13.08
CA LEU A 300 4.96 7.89 12.24
C LEU A 300 3.66 7.87 13.06
N ALA A 301 3.68 7.22 14.23
CA ALA A 301 2.55 7.23 15.14
C ALA A 301 2.23 8.65 15.66
N GLU A 302 3.25 9.48 15.84
CA GLU A 302 3.05 10.92 16.22
C GLU A 302 2.42 11.69 15.06
N TRP A 303 2.88 11.49 13.82
CA TRP A 303 2.26 12.11 12.65
C TRP A 303 0.78 11.71 12.55
N SER A 304 0.47 10.44 12.74
CA SER A 304 -0.91 9.95 12.78
C SER A 304 -1.75 10.63 13.87
N ARG A 305 -1.20 10.83 15.07
CA ARG A 305 -1.92 11.54 16.15
C ARG A 305 -2.18 13.00 15.80
N SER A 306 -1.16 13.68 15.29
CA SER A 306 -1.23 15.11 14.95
C SER A 306 -2.18 15.40 13.78
N SER A 307 -2.20 14.53 12.77
CA SER A 307 -3.07 14.67 11.59
C SER A 307 -4.49 14.11 11.80
N GLY A 308 -4.70 13.32 12.86
CA GLY A 308 -5.94 12.56 13.05
C GLY A 308 -6.14 11.39 12.08
N LYS A 309 -5.18 11.14 11.18
CA LYS A 309 -5.29 10.10 10.15
C LYS A 309 -4.80 8.75 10.70
N PRO A 310 -5.51 7.64 10.42
CA PRO A 310 -4.99 6.30 10.70
C PRO A 310 -3.80 5.97 9.80
N LEU A 311 -3.02 4.98 10.20
CA LEU A 311 -1.87 4.49 9.44
C LEU A 311 -2.19 3.19 8.69
N ILE A 312 -1.58 3.07 7.53
CA ILE A 312 -1.35 1.81 6.83
C ILE A 312 0.15 1.71 6.53
N THR A 313 0.70 0.50 6.56
CA THR A 313 2.07 0.24 6.15
C THR A 313 2.13 -1.09 5.43
N THR A 314 2.47 -1.06 4.15
CA THR A 314 2.55 -2.24 3.30
C THR A 314 3.98 -2.63 2.97
N GLU A 315 4.90 -1.67 2.99
CA GLU A 315 6.33 -1.87 2.76
C GLU A 315 7.11 -1.53 4.04
N CYS A 316 7.74 -2.54 4.66
CA CYS A 316 8.29 -2.45 6.02
C CYS A 316 9.09 -3.75 6.35
N TRP A 317 9.75 -3.84 7.38
CA TRP A 317 10.22 -3.14 8.59
C TRP A 317 11.76 -3.19 8.61
N GLY A 318 12.33 -4.18 7.88
CA GLY A 318 13.76 -4.47 7.90
C GLY A 318 14.55 -3.65 6.88
N VAL A 319 15.09 -4.35 5.90
CA VAL A 319 15.77 -3.78 4.73
C VAL A 319 14.83 -3.74 3.54
N VAL A 320 15.02 -2.77 2.65
CA VAL A 320 14.19 -2.65 1.44
C VAL A 320 14.52 -3.75 0.44
N ASN A 321 15.79 -3.91 0.11
CA ASN A 321 16.27 -4.83 -0.91
C ASN A 321 16.86 -6.07 -0.27
N PHE A 322 16.19 -7.20 -0.44
CA PHE A 322 16.67 -8.51 -0.02
C PHE A 322 16.04 -9.53 -0.96
N LYS A 323 16.79 -10.50 -1.41
CA LYS A 323 16.38 -11.48 -2.40
C LYS A 323 16.49 -12.87 -1.81
N ASP A 324 15.59 -13.74 -2.16
CA ASP A 324 15.74 -15.15 -1.79
C ASP A 324 16.94 -15.77 -2.49
N TRP A 325 17.82 -16.34 -1.69
CA TRP A 325 19.06 -16.93 -2.11
C TRP A 325 19.36 -18.15 -1.24
N PRO A 326 19.82 -19.28 -1.77
CA PRO A 326 19.98 -20.51 -0.98
C PRO A 326 20.86 -20.40 0.27
N LEU A 327 21.76 -19.42 0.31
CA LEU A 327 22.68 -19.20 1.44
C LEU A 327 22.25 -18.03 2.34
N LEU A 328 21.12 -17.38 2.05
CA LEU A 328 20.65 -16.27 2.88
C LEU A 328 20.00 -16.78 4.16
N ASN A 329 20.31 -16.08 5.25
CA ASN A 329 19.61 -16.23 6.50
C ASN A 329 18.52 -15.17 6.64
N TRP A 330 17.27 -15.59 6.68
CA TRP A 330 16.11 -14.72 6.89
C TRP A 330 15.85 -14.39 8.36
N ASP A 331 16.49 -15.08 9.32
CA ASP A 331 16.15 -14.98 10.75
C ASP A 331 16.32 -13.57 11.29
N TRP A 332 17.39 -12.86 10.90
CA TRP A 332 17.63 -11.50 11.34
C TRP A 332 16.62 -10.49 10.74
N VAL A 333 16.15 -10.74 9.52
CA VAL A 333 15.10 -9.93 8.87
C VAL A 333 13.77 -10.18 9.55
N LYS A 334 13.44 -11.44 9.83
CA LYS A 334 12.23 -11.82 10.57
C LYS A 334 12.21 -11.21 11.98
N GLU A 335 13.35 -11.18 12.66
CA GLU A 335 13.51 -10.55 13.97
C GLU A 335 13.14 -9.06 13.93
N LEU A 336 13.69 -8.31 12.97
CA LEU A 336 13.35 -6.90 12.76
C LEU A 336 11.87 -6.70 12.43
N CYS A 337 11.33 -7.53 11.55
CA CYS A 337 9.93 -7.46 11.15
C CYS A 337 8.99 -7.75 12.34
N GLU A 338 9.31 -8.74 13.18
CA GLU A 338 8.53 -9.03 14.38
C GLU A 338 8.53 -7.86 15.37
N ILE A 339 9.69 -7.24 15.60
CA ILE A 339 9.81 -6.05 16.44
C ILE A 339 8.98 -4.91 15.87
N GLY A 340 9.05 -4.68 14.55
CA GLY A 340 8.29 -3.64 13.87
C GLY A 340 6.78 -3.82 14.02
N VAL A 341 6.26 -5.01 13.72
CA VAL A 341 4.83 -5.35 13.86
C VAL A 341 4.35 -5.15 15.29
N ARG A 342 5.06 -5.71 16.28
CA ARG A 342 4.66 -5.62 17.70
C ARG A 342 4.66 -4.18 18.20
N ARG A 343 5.66 -3.39 17.81
CA ARG A 343 5.73 -1.97 18.20
C ARG A 343 4.62 -1.17 17.53
N ALA A 344 4.40 -1.32 16.23
CA ALA A 344 3.35 -0.63 15.50
C ALA A 344 1.95 -0.98 16.07
N ALA A 345 1.67 -2.26 16.27
CA ALA A 345 0.44 -2.75 16.91
C ALA A 345 0.21 -2.12 18.30
N GLY A 346 1.28 -2.03 19.10
CA GLY A 346 1.23 -1.43 20.43
C GLY A 346 0.86 0.06 20.47
N THR A 347 1.03 0.79 19.37
CA THR A 347 0.67 2.21 19.30
C THR A 347 -0.83 2.46 19.14
N GLY A 348 -1.59 1.49 18.63
CA GLY A 348 -3.01 1.62 18.31
C GLY A 348 -3.31 2.63 17.20
N ARG A 349 -2.37 2.87 16.26
CA ARG A 349 -2.52 3.84 15.18
C ARG A 349 -2.67 3.23 13.80
N TRP A 350 -2.35 1.95 13.62
CA TRP A 350 -2.44 1.24 12.37
C TRP A 350 -3.81 0.59 12.14
N SER A 351 -4.43 0.86 11.00
CA SER A 351 -5.64 0.17 10.53
C SER A 351 -5.32 -1.04 9.65
N ALA A 352 -4.16 -1.03 9.01
CA ALA A 352 -3.62 -2.19 8.31
C ALA A 352 -2.09 -2.17 8.33
N MET A 353 -1.46 -3.34 8.37
CA MET A 353 -0.01 -3.43 8.24
C MET A 353 0.42 -4.78 7.67
N ALA A 354 1.55 -4.78 6.95
CA ALA A 354 2.21 -5.99 6.51
C ALA A 354 3.07 -6.58 7.62
N THR A 355 3.29 -7.88 7.57
CA THR A 355 4.29 -8.53 8.44
C THR A 355 5.71 -8.21 7.99
N SER A 356 5.89 -8.02 6.69
CA SER A 356 7.12 -7.55 6.03
C SER A 356 6.81 -7.19 4.58
N ASN A 357 7.75 -6.57 3.87
CA ASN A 357 7.65 -6.41 2.41
C ASN A 357 8.02 -7.69 1.63
N PHE A 358 8.45 -8.75 2.30
CA PHE A 358 8.80 -10.03 1.67
C PHE A 358 7.69 -11.08 1.82
N CYS A 359 6.45 -10.66 1.91
CA CYS A 359 5.28 -11.52 2.07
C CYS A 359 4.69 -11.95 0.71
N GLY A 360 5.45 -12.73 -0.05
CA GLY A 360 5.00 -13.26 -1.34
C GLY A 360 5.74 -14.55 -1.73
N PRO A 361 5.15 -15.37 -2.61
CA PRO A 361 5.66 -16.68 -3.02
C PRO A 361 7.10 -16.69 -3.55
N GLN A 362 7.57 -15.60 -4.15
CA GLN A 362 8.92 -15.48 -4.66
C GLN A 362 10.00 -15.44 -3.58
N PHE A 363 9.65 -15.21 -2.32
CA PHE A 363 10.58 -15.21 -1.19
C PHE A 363 10.43 -16.50 -0.39
N VAL A 364 10.77 -17.62 -1.01
CA VAL A 364 10.51 -18.97 -0.50
C VAL A 364 10.99 -19.17 0.94
N GLY A 365 12.20 -18.69 1.26
CA GLY A 365 12.79 -18.84 2.60
C GLY A 365 12.05 -18.10 3.69
N MET A 366 11.39 -16.99 3.38
CA MET A 366 10.55 -16.24 4.31
C MET A 366 9.09 -16.70 4.23
N TRP A 367 8.55 -16.83 3.01
CA TRP A 367 7.17 -17.24 2.79
C TRP A 367 6.87 -18.65 3.28
N GLY A 368 7.87 -19.55 3.25
CA GLY A 368 7.76 -20.91 3.77
C GLY A 368 7.53 -21.02 5.28
N ASP A 369 7.81 -19.96 6.05
CA ASP A 369 7.60 -19.94 7.51
C ASP A 369 6.16 -19.51 7.86
N VAL A 370 5.21 -20.41 7.59
CA VAL A 370 3.78 -20.19 7.81
C VAL A 370 3.47 -19.79 9.24
N ASP A 371 4.11 -20.45 10.21
CA ASP A 371 3.86 -20.20 11.63
C ASP A 371 4.34 -18.81 12.06
N TRP A 372 5.45 -18.32 11.50
CA TRP A 372 5.92 -16.96 11.74
C TRP A 372 4.92 -15.94 11.23
N HIS A 373 4.41 -16.11 9.99
CA HIS A 373 3.39 -15.22 9.44
C HIS A 373 2.13 -15.24 10.30
N ARG A 374 1.63 -16.42 10.69
CA ARG A 374 0.42 -16.55 11.52
C ARG A 374 0.57 -15.85 12.87
N ARG A 375 1.69 -16.05 13.55
CA ARG A 375 1.92 -15.35 14.82
C ARG A 375 1.87 -13.83 14.69
N LEU A 376 2.34 -13.30 13.56
CA LEU A 376 2.35 -11.85 13.37
C LEU A 376 1.00 -11.31 12.88
N THR A 377 0.29 -12.04 12.04
CA THR A 377 -1.08 -11.65 11.66
C THR A 377 -2.02 -11.71 12.87
N ASP A 378 -1.85 -12.67 13.77
CA ASP A 378 -2.58 -12.71 15.05
C ASP A 378 -2.29 -11.45 15.89
N VAL A 379 -1.02 -11.03 16.01
CA VAL A 379 -0.64 -9.79 16.71
C VAL A 379 -1.30 -8.56 16.07
N ILE A 380 -1.41 -8.54 14.74
CA ILE A 380 -2.10 -7.46 14.01
C ILE A 380 -3.59 -7.45 14.34
N HIS A 381 -4.24 -8.60 14.29
CA HIS A 381 -5.69 -8.72 14.57
C HIS A 381 -6.04 -8.37 16.03
N GLU A 382 -5.18 -8.68 16.97
CA GLU A 382 -5.37 -8.35 18.39
C GLU A 382 -5.10 -6.88 18.73
N ALA A 383 -4.48 -6.12 17.80
CA ALA A 383 -4.18 -4.72 18.03
C ALA A 383 -5.44 -3.85 18.06
N LYS A 384 -5.33 -2.70 18.72
CA LYS A 384 -6.43 -1.73 18.77
C LYS A 384 -6.51 -0.95 17.48
N LEU A 385 -7.71 -0.79 16.95
CA LEU A 385 -7.98 0.17 15.89
C LEU A 385 -7.78 1.60 16.40
N PRO A 386 -7.33 2.53 15.52
CA PRO A 386 -7.29 3.94 15.84
C PRO A 386 -8.66 4.43 16.30
N SER A 387 -8.75 5.01 17.49
CA SER A 387 -9.96 5.69 17.93
C SER A 387 -10.19 6.88 17.00
N ALA A 388 -11.45 7.10 16.59
CA ALA A 388 -11.83 8.34 15.93
C ALA A 388 -11.49 9.49 16.87
N THR A 389 -10.44 10.24 16.56
CA THR A 389 -10.14 11.45 17.31
C THR A 389 -11.18 12.48 16.88
N LEU A 390 -12.15 12.77 17.75
CA LEU A 390 -12.99 13.95 17.62
C LEU A 390 -12.03 15.14 17.69
N VAL A 391 -11.65 15.68 16.56
CA VAL A 391 -11.07 17.02 16.52
C VAL A 391 -12.22 17.94 16.87
N SER A 392 -12.25 18.41 18.12
CA SER A 392 -13.14 19.51 18.52
C SER A 392 -12.82 20.70 17.62
N SER A 393 -13.78 21.06 16.79
CA SER A 393 -13.81 22.27 15.97
C SER A 393 -13.51 23.52 16.78
#